data_c3f7cd8d23519d3e448ce51c3f2f2aff
#
_entry.id   c3f7cd8d23519d3e448ce51c3f2f2aff
#
_cell.length_a   1.000
_cell.length_b   1.000
_cell.length_c   1.000
_cell.angle_alpha   90.00
_cell.angle_beta   90.00
_cell.angle_gamma   90.00
#
_symmetry.space_group_name_H-M   'P 1'
#
loop_
_entity.id
_entity.type
_entity.pdbx_description
1 polymer ?
#
loop_
_entity_poly.entity_id
_entity_poly.type
_entity_poly.pdbx_seq_one_letter_code
_entity_poly.pdbx_strand_id
1 'polypeptide(L)'
;MKTAIFHPAAREAIRSFPSEVRKELGKAIFDLQRGESLGMPLSRGMPSIAVGASELRIRDRAGIYRVFCLVKAARGILIFHAFTKKGRATPEHELTLGKKRLKELLDEED
;
A
#
# COMPACT_ATOMS: atom_id res chain seq x y z
N MET A 1 8.37 5.12 16.66
CA MET A 1 8.20 4.86 15.22
C MET A 1 7.24 3.69 15.03
N LYS A 2 6.31 3.81 14.10
CA LYS A 2 5.35 2.74 13.83
C LYS A 2 6.02 1.59 13.08
N THR A 3 5.57 0.36 13.34
CA THR A 3 6.06 -0.82 12.63
C THR A 3 5.35 -0.93 11.28
N ALA A 4 6.10 -1.25 10.23
CA ALA A 4 5.54 -1.56 8.92
C ALA A 4 5.39 -3.08 8.81
N ILE A 5 4.17 -3.54 8.54
CA ILE A 5 3.84 -4.96 8.47
C ILE A 5 3.34 -5.27 7.07
N PHE A 6 4.04 -6.15 6.37
CA PHE A 6 3.73 -6.50 5.00
C PHE A 6 2.99 -7.83 4.91
N HIS A 7 1.90 -7.84 4.15
CA HIS A 7 1.32 -9.11 3.72
C HIS A 7 2.36 -9.79 2.80
N PRO A 8 2.60 -11.10 2.96
CA PRO A 8 3.61 -11.79 2.14
C PRO A 8 3.47 -11.58 0.63
N ALA A 9 2.23 -11.60 0.12
CA ALA A 9 1.99 -11.39 -1.31
C ALA A 9 2.31 -9.95 -1.74
N ALA A 10 2.04 -8.96 -0.89
CA ALA A 10 2.37 -7.57 -1.18
C ALA A 10 3.89 -7.38 -1.19
N ARG A 11 4.57 -7.97 -0.22
CA ARG A 11 6.03 -7.92 -0.15
C ARG A 11 6.68 -8.51 -1.40
N GLU A 12 6.17 -9.65 -1.85
CA GLU A 12 6.68 -10.30 -3.06
C GLU A 12 6.47 -9.43 -4.30
N ALA A 13 5.30 -8.82 -4.43
CA ALA A 13 5.02 -7.90 -5.55
C ALA A 13 5.97 -6.71 -5.53
N ILE A 14 6.19 -6.12 -4.34
CA ILE A 14 7.08 -4.96 -4.20
C ILE A 14 8.52 -5.32 -4.56
N ARG A 15 8.97 -6.52 -4.24
CA ARG A 15 10.30 -6.96 -4.61
C ARG A 15 10.52 -6.97 -6.12
N SER A 16 9.48 -7.15 -6.91
CA SER A 16 9.56 -7.15 -8.36
C SER A 16 9.56 -5.75 -8.98
N PHE A 17 9.29 -4.72 -8.19
CA PHE A 17 9.28 -3.33 -8.67
C PHE A 17 10.70 -2.86 -8.97
N PRO A 18 10.88 -1.93 -9.92
CA PRO A 18 12.19 -1.33 -10.18
C PRO A 18 12.80 -0.71 -8.93
N SER A 19 14.13 -0.73 -8.83
CA SER A 19 14.83 -0.24 -7.63
C SER A 19 14.50 1.21 -7.29
N GLU A 20 14.35 2.08 -8.28
CA GLU A 20 14.00 3.48 -8.04
C GLU A 20 12.59 3.62 -7.45
N VAL A 21 11.65 2.79 -7.93
CA VAL A 21 10.29 2.76 -7.39
C VAL A 21 10.31 2.27 -5.95
N ARG A 22 11.09 1.22 -5.67
CA ARG A 22 11.23 0.70 -4.30
C ARG A 22 11.83 1.74 -3.34
N LYS A 23 12.77 2.54 -3.82
CA LYS A 23 13.35 3.63 -3.01
C LYS A 23 12.31 4.68 -2.64
N GLU A 24 11.53 5.12 -3.64
CA GLU A 24 10.46 6.09 -3.38
C GLU A 24 9.41 5.53 -2.45
N LEU A 25 9.02 4.28 -2.64
CA LEU A 25 8.07 3.61 -1.78
C LEU A 25 8.61 3.49 -0.35
N GLY A 26 9.88 3.11 -0.21
CA GLY A 26 10.53 3.01 1.09
C GLY A 26 10.54 4.33 1.83
N LYS A 27 10.81 5.43 1.12
CA LYS A 27 10.77 6.77 1.72
C LYS A 27 9.35 7.13 2.18
N ALA A 28 8.35 6.84 1.35
CA ALA A 28 6.95 7.12 1.71
C ALA A 28 6.53 6.33 2.95
N ILE A 29 6.87 5.04 3.01
CA ILE A 29 6.56 4.21 4.17
C ILE A 29 7.29 4.71 5.41
N PHE A 30 8.55 5.09 5.27
CA PHE A 30 9.32 5.66 6.37
C PHE A 30 8.67 6.92 6.93
N ASP A 31 8.21 7.82 6.05
CA ASP A 31 7.52 9.02 6.47
C ASP A 31 6.24 8.68 7.26
N LEU A 32 5.49 7.69 6.79
CA LEU A 32 4.30 7.21 7.51
C LEU A 32 4.68 6.63 8.88
N GLN A 33 5.79 5.90 8.95
CA GLN A 33 6.27 5.34 10.22
C GLN A 33 6.61 6.44 11.23
N ARG A 34 7.07 7.58 10.75
CA ARG A 34 7.38 8.74 11.58
C ARG A 34 6.15 9.53 11.99
N GLY A 35 4.98 9.14 11.52
CA GLY A 35 3.73 9.82 11.85
C GLY A 35 3.35 10.93 10.89
N GLU A 36 4.06 11.10 9.78
CA GLU A 36 3.73 12.11 8.79
C GLU A 36 2.52 11.69 7.97
N SER A 37 1.75 12.66 7.53
CA SER A 37 0.63 12.45 6.61
C SER A 37 1.10 12.69 5.18
N LEU A 38 0.70 11.80 4.28
CA LEU A 38 1.00 11.95 2.86
C LEU A 38 -0.27 12.35 2.12
N GLY A 39 -0.15 13.32 1.23
CA GLY A 39 -1.28 13.79 0.43
C GLY A 39 -1.15 13.46 -1.04
N MET A 40 -2.15 13.90 -1.82
CA MET A 40 -2.12 13.78 -3.28
C MET A 40 -0.91 14.50 -3.87
N PRO A 41 -0.30 14.01 -4.95
CA PRO A 41 -0.71 12.83 -5.71
C PRO A 41 -0.12 11.51 -5.19
N LEU A 42 0.78 11.55 -4.21
CA LEU A 42 1.46 10.34 -3.71
C LEU A 42 0.52 9.39 -2.98
N SER A 43 -0.40 9.91 -2.20
CA SER A 43 -1.32 9.11 -1.41
C SER A 43 -2.76 9.56 -1.64
N ARG A 44 -3.66 8.59 -1.77
CA ARG A 44 -5.09 8.83 -1.94
C ARG A 44 -5.87 7.89 -1.03
N GLY A 45 -6.91 8.43 -0.38
CA GLY A 45 -7.78 7.60 0.44
C GLY A 45 -8.55 6.57 -0.39
N MET A 46 -8.73 5.39 0.16
CA MET A 46 -9.45 4.28 -0.49
C MET A 46 -10.54 3.74 0.44
N PRO A 47 -11.59 4.54 0.71
CA PRO A 47 -12.65 4.12 1.64
C PRO A 47 -13.44 2.90 1.16
N SER A 48 -13.41 2.62 -0.15
CA SER A 48 -14.05 1.41 -0.69
C SER A 48 -13.40 0.12 -0.20
N ILE A 49 -12.14 0.20 0.25
CA ILE A 49 -11.44 -0.95 0.82
C ILE A 49 -11.72 -1.05 2.31
N ALA A 50 -11.47 0.03 3.03
CA ALA A 50 -11.71 0.12 4.46
C ALA A 50 -11.58 1.58 4.89
N VAL A 51 -12.21 1.93 6.01
CA VAL A 51 -12.04 3.24 6.61
C VAL A 51 -10.58 3.42 6.98
N GLY A 52 -9.97 4.50 6.52
CA GLY A 52 -8.56 4.80 6.78
C GLY A 52 -7.56 4.11 5.87
N ALA A 53 -8.02 3.30 4.92
CA ALA A 53 -7.12 2.72 3.92
C ALA A 53 -6.71 3.78 2.91
N SER A 54 -5.47 3.66 2.41
CA SER A 54 -4.89 4.57 1.42
C SER A 54 -4.18 3.79 0.33
N GLU A 55 -4.04 4.44 -0.82
CA GLU A 55 -3.27 3.93 -1.94
C GLU A 55 -2.05 4.85 -2.14
N LEU A 56 -0.86 4.28 -2.03
CA LEU A 56 0.35 4.99 -2.43
C LEU A 56 0.57 4.77 -3.93
N ARG A 57 0.93 5.83 -4.64
CA ARG A 57 1.03 5.84 -6.09
C ARG A 57 2.39 6.39 -6.52
N ILE A 58 3.19 5.52 -7.12
CA ILE A 58 4.52 5.90 -7.60
C ILE A 58 4.58 5.63 -9.09
N ARG A 59 5.12 6.58 -9.86
CA ARG A 59 5.19 6.50 -11.32
C ARG A 59 6.60 6.36 -11.82
N ASP A 60 6.74 5.65 -12.95
CA ASP A 60 7.91 5.72 -13.80
C ASP A 60 7.44 5.62 -15.25
N ARG A 61 8.38 5.44 -16.19
CA ARG A 61 8.05 5.36 -17.62
C ARG A 61 7.19 4.14 -17.95
N ALA A 62 7.32 3.07 -17.20
CA ALA A 62 6.62 1.81 -17.49
C ALA A 62 5.19 1.79 -16.98
N GLY A 63 4.86 2.60 -15.99
CA GLY A 63 3.50 2.60 -15.45
C GLY A 63 3.37 3.21 -14.08
N ILE A 64 2.28 2.86 -13.43
CA ILE A 64 1.97 3.33 -12.08
C ILE A 64 2.01 2.14 -11.12
N TYR A 65 2.81 2.27 -10.07
CA TYR A 65 2.97 1.26 -9.03
C TYR A 65 2.09 1.66 -7.86
N ARG A 66 1.19 0.79 -7.46
CA ARG A 66 0.19 1.09 -6.44
C ARG A 66 0.33 0.16 -5.26
N VAL A 67 0.26 0.72 -4.07
CA VAL A 67 0.41 -0.03 -2.82
C VAL A 67 -0.71 0.38 -1.87
N PHE A 68 -1.49 -0.58 -1.41
CA PHE A 68 -2.57 -0.33 -0.45
C PHE A 68 -2.06 -0.50 0.97
N CYS A 69 -2.36 0.46 1.83
CA CYS A 69 -1.95 0.41 3.22
C CYS A 69 -3.05 0.92 4.15
N LEU A 70 -2.97 0.48 5.41
CA LEU A 70 -3.81 0.96 6.50
C LEU A 70 -2.88 1.49 7.58
N VAL A 71 -2.83 2.82 7.74
CA VAL A 71 -1.82 3.48 8.57
C VAL A 71 -2.13 3.41 10.06
N LYS A 72 -3.41 3.40 10.41
CA LYS A 72 -3.85 3.48 11.81
C LYS A 72 -4.28 2.15 12.41
N ALA A 73 -3.77 1.04 11.89
CA ALA A 73 -4.03 -0.26 12.50
C ALA A 73 -3.34 -0.33 13.88
N ALA A 74 -3.90 -1.14 14.78
CA ALA A 74 -3.38 -1.27 16.13
C ALA A 74 -1.92 -1.72 16.18
N ARG A 75 -1.52 -2.62 15.28
CA ARG A 75 -0.16 -3.18 15.22
C ARG A 75 0.84 -2.27 14.53
N GLY A 76 0.38 -1.28 13.76
CA GLY A 76 1.25 -0.41 12.99
C GLY A 76 0.66 -0.12 11.61
N ILE A 77 1.53 -0.01 10.61
CA ILE A 77 1.10 0.26 9.23
C ILE A 77 1.02 -1.07 8.50
N LEU A 78 -0.18 -1.45 8.08
CA LEU A 78 -0.40 -2.69 7.32
C LEU A 78 -0.26 -2.38 5.84
N ILE A 79 0.71 -3.02 5.18
CA ILE A 79 0.90 -2.91 3.73
C ILE A 79 0.41 -4.23 3.15
N PHE A 80 -0.80 -4.21 2.56
CA PHE A 80 -1.52 -5.45 2.31
C PHE A 80 -1.68 -5.82 0.85
N HIS A 81 -1.44 -4.88 -0.09
CA HIS A 81 -1.59 -5.19 -1.52
C HIS A 81 -0.70 -4.28 -2.34
N ALA A 82 -0.14 -4.81 -3.42
CA ALA A 82 0.71 -4.04 -4.32
C ALA A 82 0.58 -4.58 -5.73
N PHE A 83 0.55 -3.70 -6.72
CA PHE A 83 0.43 -4.09 -8.12
C PHE A 83 0.90 -2.97 -9.04
N THR A 84 1.17 -3.33 -10.29
CA THR A 84 1.54 -2.37 -11.34
C THR A 84 0.38 -2.20 -12.29
N LYS A 85 0.14 -0.98 -12.73
CA LYS A 85 -1.00 -0.67 -13.55
C LYS A 85 -0.69 0.41 -14.59
N LYS A 86 -1.34 0.28 -15.76
CA LYS A 86 -1.16 1.24 -16.85
C LYS A 86 -2.29 2.26 -17.00
N GLY A 87 -3.44 2.02 -16.44
CA GLY A 87 -4.59 2.90 -16.54
C GLY A 87 -4.87 3.70 -15.27
N ARG A 88 -5.88 4.57 -15.31
CA ARG A 88 -6.24 5.43 -14.17
C ARG A 88 -7.08 4.72 -13.12
N ALA A 89 -8.08 3.95 -13.59
CA ALA A 89 -9.00 3.30 -12.67
C ALA A 89 -8.39 2.05 -12.06
N THR A 90 -8.66 1.77 -10.79
CA THR A 90 -8.21 0.55 -10.14
C THR A 90 -9.14 -0.59 -10.56
N PRO A 91 -8.62 -1.68 -11.15
CA PRO A 91 -9.47 -2.80 -11.52
C PRO A 91 -10.16 -3.43 -10.31
N GLU A 92 -11.39 -3.89 -10.51
CA GLU A 92 -12.19 -4.47 -9.44
C GLU A 92 -11.50 -5.64 -8.75
N HIS A 93 -10.78 -6.48 -9.51
CA HIS A 93 -10.10 -7.63 -8.91
C HIS A 93 -8.98 -7.23 -7.95
N GLU A 94 -8.34 -6.07 -8.18
CA GLU A 94 -7.32 -5.57 -7.27
C GLU A 94 -7.95 -5.10 -5.95
N LEU A 95 -9.11 -4.48 -6.02
CA LEU A 95 -9.85 -4.09 -4.83
C LEU A 95 -10.27 -5.31 -4.02
N THR A 96 -10.77 -6.34 -4.71
CA THR A 96 -11.20 -7.59 -4.07
C THR A 96 -10.04 -8.29 -3.38
N LEU A 97 -8.89 -8.41 -4.07
CA LEU A 97 -7.68 -8.98 -3.48
C LEU A 97 -7.18 -8.15 -2.30
N GLY A 98 -7.21 -6.83 -2.44
CA GLY A 98 -6.79 -5.94 -1.36
C GLY A 98 -7.61 -6.17 -0.10
N LYS A 99 -8.93 -6.22 -0.23
CA LYS A 99 -9.82 -6.47 0.91
C LYS A 99 -9.54 -7.82 1.56
N LYS A 100 -9.35 -8.85 0.76
CA LYS A 100 -9.05 -10.20 1.25
C LYS A 100 -7.74 -10.21 2.05
N ARG A 101 -6.70 -9.60 1.51
CA ARG A 101 -5.38 -9.57 2.14
C ARG A 101 -5.37 -8.74 3.41
N LEU A 102 -6.10 -7.63 3.42
CA LEU A 102 -6.25 -6.83 4.63
C LEU A 102 -6.92 -7.65 5.73
N LYS A 103 -8.00 -8.36 5.39
CA LYS A 103 -8.68 -9.22 6.35
C LYS A 103 -7.73 -10.28 6.91
N GLU A 104 -6.91 -10.89 6.06
CA GLU A 104 -5.92 -11.88 6.51
C GLU A 104 -4.97 -11.30 7.55
N LEU A 105 -4.46 -10.08 7.31
CA LEU A 105 -3.58 -9.42 8.28
C LEU A 105 -4.30 -9.05 9.57
N LEU A 106 -5.52 -8.57 9.47
CA LEU A 106 -6.29 -8.21 10.65
C LEU A 106 -6.64 -9.45 11.50
N ASP A 107 -6.92 -10.57 10.85
CA ASP A 107 -7.22 -11.82 11.55
C ASP A 107 -6.01 -12.36 12.31
N GLU A 108 -4.79 -12.05 11.89
CA GLU A 108 -3.56 -12.44 12.59
C GLU A 108 -3.38 -11.71 13.93
N GLU A 109 -4.14 -10.65 14.18
CA GLU A 109 -4.04 -9.90 15.43
C GLU A 109 -4.66 -10.63 16.62
N ASP A 110 -5.44 -11.64 16.35
CA ASP A 110 -6.04 -12.48 17.39
C ASP A 110 -5.04 -13.55 17.92
#